data_035c9c4f6be1fb2c745e7f33cb012c25
#
_entry.id   035c9c4f6be1fb2c745e7f33cb012c25
#
_cell.length_a   1.000
_cell.length_b   1.000
_cell.length_c   1.000
_cell.angle_alpha   90.00
_cell.angle_beta   90.00
_cell.angle_gamma   90.00
#
_symmetry.space_group_name_H-M   'P 1'
#
loop_
_entity.id
_entity.type
_entity.pdbx_description
1 polymer ?
#
loop_
_entity_poly.entity_id
_entity_poly.type
_entity_poly.pdbx_seq_one_letter_code
_entity_poly.pdbx_strand_id
1 'polypeptide(L)'
;MSGLYIGSLIVAALIIVVAVFYAIDTVNNRNKNCSKLPKSAPLQNLTKEDATYQRPLRDFFVKSSYNSCASGKYKNDWVDLCALSHAIKSGCRLLDFEIYDVKGVPVVAVSDSPKFTLKHSYNSIPLDKVLKRVEDEAFGGDVNGADPLFLNFRIKSDHVEVCDEVAKSLTSQRNGTLASRLLSSDFSYEYQGQNFAKVPLKTLCQKVIIMASENKRISESKLAEFVNLAPSPLFRVIPFNSLASQDLTDLTAYTKTRLAMITPFNSDNYTSASGVTLGVQFNAMNFQTNDKNLQAYNEQFVKNGNRAFYLKSEPYAPTEIPDAKPLPKDSTFGTTVYENKYLSFNL
;
A
#
# COMPACT_ATOMS: atom_id res chain seq x y z
N MET A 1 -13.08 -32.45 -53.54
CA MET A 1 -11.99 -31.85 -52.75
C MET A 1 -12.07 -30.32 -52.69
N SER A 2 -12.51 -29.60 -53.74
CA SER A 2 -12.62 -28.12 -53.75
C SER A 2 -13.56 -27.52 -52.71
N GLY A 3 -14.71 -28.14 -52.41
CA GLY A 3 -15.69 -27.61 -51.47
C GLY A 3 -15.20 -27.61 -49.99
N LEU A 4 -14.40 -28.60 -49.63
CA LEU A 4 -13.81 -28.68 -48.28
C LEU A 4 -12.76 -27.58 -48.03
N TYR A 5 -11.97 -27.27 -49.06
CA TYR A 5 -10.97 -26.17 -49.00
C TYR A 5 -11.64 -24.78 -48.91
N ILE A 6 -12.73 -24.57 -49.66
CA ILE A 6 -13.47 -23.30 -49.58
C ILE A 6 -14.13 -23.15 -48.22
N GLY A 7 -14.70 -24.21 -47.66
CA GLY A 7 -15.28 -24.19 -46.32
C GLY A 7 -14.23 -23.87 -45.23
N SER A 8 -13.02 -24.47 -45.31
CA SER A 8 -11.93 -24.19 -44.36
C SER A 8 -11.41 -22.75 -44.46
N LEU A 9 -11.33 -22.18 -45.66
CA LEU A 9 -10.93 -20.79 -45.87
C LEU A 9 -11.98 -19.80 -45.28
N ILE A 10 -13.26 -20.08 -45.42
CA ILE A 10 -14.32 -19.25 -44.83
C ILE A 10 -14.26 -19.31 -43.32
N VAL A 11 -14.08 -20.48 -42.73
CA VAL A 11 -13.93 -20.62 -41.27
C VAL A 11 -12.68 -19.88 -40.75
N ALA A 12 -11.54 -20.01 -41.43
CA ALA A 12 -10.32 -19.28 -41.08
C ALA A 12 -10.52 -17.77 -41.17
N ALA A 13 -11.16 -17.26 -42.22
CA ALA A 13 -11.49 -15.84 -42.38
C ALA A 13 -12.40 -15.33 -41.24
N LEU A 14 -13.41 -16.09 -40.85
CA LEU A 14 -14.30 -15.76 -39.74
C LEU A 14 -13.53 -15.70 -38.41
N ILE A 15 -12.64 -16.65 -38.13
CA ILE A 15 -11.80 -16.66 -36.93
C ILE A 15 -10.92 -15.41 -36.90
N ILE A 16 -10.30 -15.03 -38.02
CA ILE A 16 -9.46 -13.83 -38.11
C ILE A 16 -10.30 -12.56 -37.84
N VAL A 17 -11.46 -12.45 -38.44
CA VAL A 17 -12.36 -11.32 -38.22
C VAL A 17 -12.78 -11.21 -36.76
N VAL A 18 -13.18 -12.29 -36.13
CA VAL A 18 -13.52 -12.32 -34.68
C VAL A 18 -12.31 -11.93 -33.83
N ALA A 19 -11.13 -12.47 -34.13
CA ALA A 19 -9.91 -12.15 -33.41
C ALA A 19 -9.53 -10.65 -33.53
N VAL A 20 -9.68 -10.06 -34.71
CA VAL A 20 -9.45 -8.64 -34.97
C VAL A 20 -10.45 -7.77 -34.19
N PHE A 21 -11.74 -8.09 -34.24
CA PHE A 21 -12.76 -7.39 -33.48
C PHE A 21 -12.50 -7.48 -31.96
N TYR A 22 -12.15 -8.66 -31.48
CA TYR A 22 -11.78 -8.86 -30.07
C TYR A 22 -10.56 -8.01 -29.68
N ALA A 23 -9.52 -7.99 -30.49
CA ALA A 23 -8.33 -7.19 -30.25
C ALA A 23 -8.64 -5.68 -30.21
N ILE A 24 -9.44 -5.18 -31.16
CA ILE A 24 -9.88 -3.79 -31.22
C ILE A 24 -10.72 -3.43 -29.99
N ASP A 25 -11.68 -4.28 -29.60
CA ASP A 25 -12.51 -4.03 -28.41
C ASP A 25 -11.67 -4.03 -27.13
N THR A 26 -10.72 -4.95 -27.02
CA THR A 26 -9.80 -5.05 -25.88
C THR A 26 -8.96 -3.76 -25.73
N VAL A 27 -8.41 -3.23 -26.83
CA VAL A 27 -7.65 -1.96 -26.82
C VAL A 27 -8.58 -0.77 -26.52
N ASN A 28 -9.78 -0.74 -27.10
CA ASN A 28 -10.75 0.32 -26.82
C ASN A 28 -11.20 0.33 -25.37
N ASN A 29 -11.29 -0.84 -24.72
CA ASN A 29 -11.62 -0.93 -23.30
C ASN A 29 -10.59 -0.24 -22.41
N ARG A 30 -9.29 -0.27 -22.74
CA ARG A 30 -8.27 0.50 -22.03
C ARG A 30 -8.60 1.99 -21.98
N ASN A 31 -8.89 2.58 -23.14
CA ASN A 31 -9.24 4.00 -23.24
C ASN A 31 -10.58 4.32 -22.55
N LYS A 32 -11.58 3.44 -22.71
CA LYS A 32 -12.86 3.55 -22.01
C LYS A 32 -12.72 3.50 -20.50
N ASN A 33 -11.84 2.64 -19.95
CA ASN A 33 -11.59 2.56 -18.52
C ASN A 33 -11.07 3.88 -17.99
N CYS A 34 -10.06 4.46 -18.63
CA CYS A 34 -9.51 5.77 -18.24
C CYS A 34 -10.57 6.89 -18.30
N SER A 35 -11.42 6.90 -19.33
CA SER A 35 -12.46 7.93 -19.49
C SER A 35 -13.61 7.82 -18.49
N LYS A 36 -13.83 6.63 -17.91
CA LYS A 36 -14.87 6.37 -16.90
C LYS A 36 -14.45 6.75 -15.47
N LEU A 37 -13.17 7.03 -15.25
CA LEU A 37 -12.71 7.42 -13.93
C LEU A 37 -13.39 8.73 -13.50
N PRO A 38 -14.00 8.80 -12.32
CA PRO A 38 -14.72 9.98 -11.89
C PRO A 38 -13.77 11.17 -11.69
N LYS A 39 -14.26 12.39 -11.90
CA LYS A 39 -13.52 13.58 -11.52
C LYS A 39 -13.49 13.67 -10.00
N SER A 40 -12.31 13.82 -9.45
CA SER A 40 -12.10 13.95 -8.01
C SER A 40 -12.08 15.42 -7.61
N ALA A 41 -12.69 15.75 -6.48
CA ALA A 41 -12.47 17.04 -5.85
C ALA A 41 -11.10 17.04 -5.16
N PRO A 42 -10.30 18.11 -5.27
CA PRO A 42 -9.03 18.19 -4.57
C PRO A 42 -9.25 18.18 -3.05
N LEU A 43 -8.37 17.49 -2.33
CA LEU A 43 -8.32 17.53 -0.88
C LEU A 43 -7.42 18.68 -0.41
N GLN A 44 -7.67 19.15 0.81
CA GLN A 44 -6.84 20.17 1.44
C GLN A 44 -5.56 19.53 1.98
N ASN A 45 -4.46 20.27 1.90
CA ASN A 45 -3.19 19.90 2.52
C ASN A 45 -3.31 19.89 4.05
N LEU A 46 -2.46 19.07 4.67
CA LEU A 46 -2.13 19.22 6.08
C LEU A 46 -1.41 20.56 6.29
N THR A 47 -1.81 21.30 7.33
CA THR A 47 -1.09 22.51 7.74
C THR A 47 -0.13 22.16 8.87
N LYS A 48 1.16 22.44 8.70
CA LYS A 48 2.20 22.08 9.68
C LYS A 48 2.00 22.74 11.05
N GLU A 49 1.26 23.83 11.08
CA GLU A 49 0.93 24.63 12.26
C GLU A 49 -0.19 24.00 13.11
N ASP A 50 -0.99 23.12 12.53
CA ASP A 50 -2.09 22.44 13.25
C ASP A 50 -1.50 21.46 14.28
N ALA A 51 -1.74 21.71 15.56
CA ALA A 51 -1.30 20.87 16.67
C ALA A 51 -1.77 19.41 16.55
N THR A 52 -2.88 19.18 15.84
CA THR A 52 -3.40 17.84 15.57
C THR A 52 -2.33 16.92 14.95
N TYR A 53 -1.47 17.46 14.10
CA TYR A 53 -0.45 16.67 13.39
C TYR A 53 0.81 16.37 14.21
N GLN A 54 0.89 16.85 15.43
CA GLN A 54 1.88 16.38 16.41
C GLN A 54 1.52 14.98 16.94
N ARG A 55 0.27 14.55 16.76
CA ARG A 55 -0.20 13.22 17.19
C ARG A 55 0.45 12.12 16.33
N PRO A 56 0.64 10.92 16.91
CA PRO A 56 1.25 9.79 16.22
C PRO A 56 0.38 9.28 15.06
N LEU A 57 1.02 8.68 14.05
CA LEU A 57 0.38 8.15 12.84
C LEU A 57 -0.80 7.20 13.16
N ARG A 58 -0.69 6.40 14.22
CA ARG A 58 -1.74 5.47 14.65
C ARG A 58 -3.09 6.14 14.94
N ASP A 59 -3.09 7.42 15.22
CA ASP A 59 -4.31 8.18 15.57
C ASP A 59 -5.11 8.60 14.34
N PHE A 60 -4.61 8.35 13.13
CA PHE A 60 -5.22 8.82 11.90
C PHE A 60 -5.74 7.68 11.02
N PHE A 61 -6.82 7.95 10.30
CA PHE A 61 -7.17 7.21 9.08
C PHE A 61 -6.50 7.86 7.88
N VAL A 62 -6.01 7.04 6.95
CA VAL A 62 -5.23 7.48 5.78
C VAL A 62 -5.95 7.06 4.50
N LYS A 63 -6.19 8.00 3.60
CA LYS A 63 -6.82 7.71 2.29
C LYS A 63 -5.89 6.84 1.45
N SER A 64 -6.36 5.63 1.14
CA SER A 64 -5.52 4.54 0.63
C SER A 64 -6.09 3.94 -0.65
N SER A 65 -5.26 3.81 -1.67
CA SER A 65 -5.57 3.12 -2.93
C SER A 65 -4.88 1.76 -2.98
N TYR A 66 -5.57 0.75 -3.50
CA TYR A 66 -5.04 -0.59 -3.76
C TYR A 66 -4.89 -0.82 -5.25
N ASN A 67 -3.83 -1.54 -5.67
CA ASN A 67 -3.50 -1.76 -7.08
C ASN A 67 -3.64 -0.46 -7.90
N SER A 68 -2.95 0.60 -7.49
CA SER A 68 -3.17 1.98 -7.93
C SER A 68 -2.99 2.23 -9.43
N CYS A 69 -2.41 1.28 -10.16
CA CYS A 69 -2.31 1.31 -11.63
C CYS A 69 -3.39 0.46 -12.34
N ALA A 70 -4.25 -0.27 -11.62
CA ALA A 70 -5.33 -1.03 -12.25
C ALA A 70 -6.37 -0.07 -12.85
N SER A 71 -6.66 -0.19 -14.14
CA SER A 71 -7.67 0.65 -14.81
C SER A 71 -9.04 0.00 -14.91
N GLY A 72 -9.13 -1.29 -14.56
CA GLY A 72 -10.36 -2.08 -14.55
C GLY A 72 -10.19 -3.30 -13.63
N LYS A 73 -10.64 -4.47 -14.10
CA LYS A 73 -10.51 -5.73 -13.35
C LYS A 73 -9.05 -6.18 -13.25
N TYR A 74 -8.75 -7.06 -12.30
CA TYR A 74 -7.38 -7.58 -12.14
C TYR A 74 -6.99 -8.63 -13.19
N LYS A 75 -7.97 -9.27 -13.81
CA LYS A 75 -7.76 -10.30 -14.84
C LYS A 75 -8.41 -9.88 -16.14
N ASN A 76 -7.70 -10.14 -17.24
CA ASN A 76 -8.15 -9.80 -18.58
C ASN A 76 -8.52 -8.32 -18.76
N ASP A 77 -7.72 -7.45 -18.15
CA ASP A 77 -7.86 -6.00 -18.22
C ASP A 77 -6.49 -5.33 -18.19
N TRP A 78 -6.43 -4.02 -18.06
CA TRP A 78 -5.24 -3.23 -18.25
C TRP A 78 -4.74 -2.59 -16.96
N VAL A 79 -3.42 -2.39 -16.85
CA VAL A 79 -2.82 -1.39 -15.96
C VAL A 79 -2.48 -0.14 -16.78
N ASP A 80 -2.75 1.03 -16.20
CA ASP A 80 -2.52 2.32 -16.88
C ASP A 80 -2.16 3.42 -15.89
N LEU A 81 -1.31 4.36 -16.33
CA LEU A 81 -0.94 5.51 -15.52
C LEU A 81 -2.11 6.47 -15.28
N CYS A 82 -3.18 6.41 -16.09
CA CYS A 82 -4.38 7.19 -15.83
C CYS A 82 -5.06 6.83 -14.52
N ALA A 83 -5.07 5.53 -14.15
CA ALA A 83 -5.60 5.07 -12.87
C ALA A 83 -4.77 5.60 -11.70
N LEU A 84 -3.43 5.57 -11.82
CA LEU A 84 -2.53 6.14 -10.83
C LEU A 84 -2.76 7.65 -10.66
N SER A 85 -2.82 8.39 -11.78
CA SER A 85 -3.12 9.83 -11.77
C SER A 85 -4.48 10.11 -11.11
N HIS A 86 -5.48 9.27 -11.37
CA HIS A 86 -6.78 9.39 -10.72
C HIS A 86 -6.70 9.17 -9.20
N ALA A 87 -6.01 8.13 -8.73
CA ALA A 87 -5.83 7.87 -7.30
C ALA A 87 -5.12 9.05 -6.60
N ILE A 88 -4.04 9.58 -7.20
CA ILE A 88 -3.31 10.74 -6.66
C ILE A 88 -4.22 11.98 -6.61
N LYS A 89 -4.92 12.30 -7.70
CA LYS A 89 -5.83 13.45 -7.79
C LYS A 89 -7.05 13.31 -6.88
N SER A 90 -7.45 12.07 -6.56
CA SER A 90 -8.45 11.78 -5.53
C SER A 90 -7.92 11.98 -4.10
N GLY A 91 -6.66 12.35 -3.93
CA GLY A 91 -6.02 12.62 -2.66
C GLY A 91 -5.53 11.39 -1.91
N CYS A 92 -5.36 10.25 -2.58
CA CYS A 92 -4.76 9.08 -1.93
C CYS A 92 -3.34 9.37 -1.48
N ARG A 93 -3.03 8.97 -0.25
CA ARG A 93 -1.69 9.07 0.35
C ARG A 93 -1.07 7.72 0.70
N LEU A 94 -1.77 6.63 0.43
CA LEU A 94 -1.18 5.31 0.23
C LEU A 94 -1.49 4.88 -1.20
N LEU A 95 -0.42 4.53 -1.93
CA LEU A 95 -0.47 3.97 -3.29
C LEU A 95 0.15 2.58 -3.25
N ASP A 96 -0.59 1.60 -3.74
CA ASP A 96 -0.21 0.19 -3.69
C ASP A 96 0.12 -0.34 -5.08
N PHE A 97 1.20 -1.10 -5.20
CA PHE A 97 1.70 -1.63 -6.46
C PHE A 97 2.08 -3.11 -6.33
N GLU A 98 1.58 -3.91 -7.24
CA GLU A 98 1.99 -5.30 -7.41
C GLU A 98 3.12 -5.36 -8.45
N ILE A 99 4.32 -5.78 -8.02
CA ILE A 99 5.54 -5.70 -8.81
C ILE A 99 5.96 -7.09 -9.25
N TYR A 100 6.13 -7.27 -10.55
CA TYR A 100 6.57 -8.51 -11.20
C TYR A 100 7.94 -8.34 -11.84
N ASP A 101 8.64 -9.47 -11.99
CA ASP A 101 9.85 -9.57 -12.78
C ASP A 101 9.52 -9.83 -14.25
N VAL A 102 10.00 -8.98 -15.13
CA VAL A 102 9.99 -9.23 -16.57
C VAL A 102 11.43 -9.09 -17.09
N LYS A 103 12.14 -10.20 -17.21
CA LYS A 103 13.52 -10.27 -17.68
C LYS A 103 14.48 -9.39 -16.86
N GLY A 104 14.35 -9.43 -15.54
CA GLY A 104 15.16 -8.64 -14.61
C GLY A 104 14.70 -7.18 -14.43
N VAL A 105 13.63 -6.78 -15.10
CA VAL A 105 13.08 -5.41 -14.97
C VAL A 105 11.84 -5.45 -14.06
N PRO A 106 11.80 -4.67 -12.97
CA PRO A 106 10.60 -4.56 -12.14
C PRO A 106 9.49 -3.83 -12.90
N VAL A 107 8.33 -4.46 -13.01
CA VAL A 107 7.17 -3.90 -13.68
C VAL A 107 5.93 -3.98 -12.80
N VAL A 108 5.07 -2.96 -12.87
CA VAL A 108 3.77 -2.96 -12.22
C VAL A 108 2.75 -3.65 -13.11
N ALA A 109 2.05 -4.61 -12.55
CA ALA A 109 0.94 -5.34 -13.16
C ALA A 109 -0.03 -5.76 -12.07
N VAL A 110 -1.10 -6.47 -12.41
CA VAL A 110 -2.07 -6.98 -11.42
C VAL A 110 -2.50 -8.40 -11.73
N SER A 111 -2.91 -9.12 -10.68
CA SER A 111 -3.46 -10.46 -10.77
C SER A 111 -4.57 -10.66 -9.74
N ASP A 112 -5.55 -11.51 -10.04
CA ASP A 112 -6.54 -12.03 -9.09
C ASP A 112 -6.11 -13.37 -8.47
N SER A 113 -4.91 -13.86 -8.83
CA SER A 113 -4.34 -15.11 -8.35
C SER A 113 -3.38 -14.87 -7.17
N PRO A 114 -3.39 -15.73 -6.16
CA PRO A 114 -2.36 -15.71 -5.11
C PRO A 114 -0.99 -16.19 -5.61
N LYS A 115 -0.89 -16.72 -6.84
CA LYS A 115 0.38 -17.18 -7.41
C LYS A 115 1.36 -16.04 -7.54
N PHE A 116 2.60 -16.32 -7.14
CA PHE A 116 3.63 -15.33 -6.95
C PHE A 116 4.19 -14.75 -8.25
N THR A 117 4.22 -15.52 -9.33
CA THR A 117 4.90 -15.15 -10.59
C THR A 117 3.97 -14.87 -11.77
N LEU A 118 2.66 -15.04 -11.60
CA LEU A 118 1.70 -14.92 -12.70
C LEU A 118 0.92 -13.61 -12.63
N LYS A 119 1.18 -12.71 -13.58
CA LYS A 119 0.32 -11.54 -13.80
C LYS A 119 -0.87 -11.92 -14.70
N HIS A 120 -2.02 -11.30 -14.47
CA HIS A 120 -3.24 -11.51 -15.25
C HIS A 120 -3.68 -10.28 -16.07
N SER A 121 -3.10 -9.11 -15.83
CA SER A 121 -3.30 -7.96 -16.69
C SER A 121 -2.68 -8.18 -18.07
N TYR A 122 -3.31 -7.63 -19.11
CA TYR A 122 -2.84 -7.74 -20.49
C TYR A 122 -1.45 -7.14 -20.70
N ASN A 123 -1.15 -6.06 -19.97
CA ASN A 123 0.13 -5.36 -20.04
C ASN A 123 0.79 -5.25 -18.67
N SER A 124 1.94 -4.61 -18.66
CA SER A 124 2.66 -4.16 -17.46
C SER A 124 3.31 -2.80 -17.74
N ILE A 125 3.64 -2.06 -16.67
CA ILE A 125 4.27 -0.74 -16.75
C ILE A 125 5.61 -0.83 -16.02
N PRO A 126 6.75 -0.45 -16.65
CA PRO A 126 8.02 -0.36 -15.94
C PRO A 126 7.91 0.49 -14.67
N LEU A 127 8.49 0.03 -13.56
CA LEU A 127 8.39 0.71 -12.27
C LEU A 127 8.90 2.15 -12.33
N ASP A 128 9.98 2.42 -13.07
CA ASP A 128 10.50 3.77 -13.25
C ASP A 128 9.47 4.74 -13.83
N LYS A 129 8.62 4.28 -14.77
CA LYS A 129 7.54 5.12 -15.32
C LYS A 129 6.45 5.40 -14.28
N VAL A 130 6.18 4.43 -13.41
CA VAL A 130 5.21 4.57 -12.32
C VAL A 130 5.74 5.56 -11.29
N LEU A 131 6.99 5.42 -10.85
CA LEU A 131 7.63 6.32 -9.89
C LEU A 131 7.76 7.74 -10.44
N LYS A 132 8.09 7.88 -11.74
CA LYS A 132 8.12 9.20 -12.40
C LYS A 132 6.75 9.88 -12.38
N ARG A 133 5.66 9.12 -12.63
CA ARG A 133 4.30 9.67 -12.53
C ARG A 133 3.96 10.07 -11.08
N VAL A 134 4.38 9.28 -10.08
CA VAL A 134 4.22 9.65 -8.66
C VAL A 134 4.98 10.93 -8.35
N GLU A 135 6.24 11.05 -8.80
CA GLU A 135 7.05 12.26 -8.62
C GLU A 135 6.38 13.50 -9.21
N ASP A 136 5.92 13.40 -10.47
CA ASP A 136 5.35 14.51 -11.20
C ASP A 136 4.01 14.99 -10.62
N GLU A 137 3.20 14.09 -10.06
CA GLU A 137 1.83 14.43 -9.68
C GLU A 137 1.56 14.45 -8.18
N ALA A 138 2.30 13.68 -7.34
CA ALA A 138 1.93 13.53 -5.94
C ALA A 138 2.36 14.69 -5.03
N PHE A 139 3.27 15.56 -5.50
CA PHE A 139 3.84 16.65 -4.70
C PHE A 139 3.62 18.04 -5.34
N GLY A 140 2.81 18.11 -6.39
CA GLY A 140 2.42 19.37 -7.04
C GLY A 140 1.43 20.18 -6.20
N GLY A 141 1.23 21.48 -6.61
CA GLY A 141 0.32 22.39 -5.91
C GLY A 141 -1.17 22.08 -6.07
N ASP A 142 -1.54 21.28 -7.07
CA ASP A 142 -2.93 20.95 -7.38
C ASP A 142 -3.46 19.72 -6.59
N VAL A 143 -2.62 19.14 -5.76
CA VAL A 143 -2.94 18.00 -4.88
C VAL A 143 -2.47 18.29 -3.46
N ASN A 144 -2.85 17.44 -2.50
CA ASN A 144 -2.38 17.52 -1.12
C ASN A 144 -0.87 17.15 -0.97
N GLY A 145 0.00 17.82 -1.74
CA GLY A 145 1.44 17.52 -1.88
C GLY A 145 2.30 17.77 -0.65
N ALA A 146 1.77 18.46 0.37
CA ALA A 146 2.43 18.61 1.67
C ALA A 146 2.29 17.39 2.57
N ASP A 147 1.34 16.50 2.27
CA ASP A 147 1.04 15.32 3.06
C ASP A 147 2.11 14.23 2.89
N PRO A 148 2.30 13.33 3.89
CA PRO A 148 3.10 12.14 3.70
C PRO A 148 2.56 11.26 2.56
N LEU A 149 3.45 10.54 1.88
CA LEU A 149 3.08 9.59 0.84
C LEU A 149 3.64 8.21 1.17
N PHE A 150 2.76 7.22 1.24
CA PHE A 150 3.11 5.82 1.45
C PHE A 150 3.09 5.09 0.10
N LEU A 151 4.19 4.42 -0.25
CA LEU A 151 4.29 3.54 -1.41
C LEU A 151 4.38 2.10 -0.92
N ASN A 152 3.36 1.30 -1.17
CA ASN A 152 3.34 -0.10 -0.79
C ASN A 152 3.73 -0.99 -1.97
N PHE A 153 4.83 -1.72 -1.85
CA PHE A 153 5.37 -2.61 -2.86
C PHE A 153 5.10 -4.07 -2.50
N ARG A 154 4.26 -4.73 -3.27
CA ARG A 154 4.01 -6.17 -3.20
C ARG A 154 4.84 -6.87 -4.27
N ILE A 155 6.07 -7.28 -3.92
CA ILE A 155 7.02 -7.84 -4.87
C ILE A 155 6.72 -9.32 -5.12
N LYS A 156 6.34 -9.64 -6.34
CA LYS A 156 5.97 -10.97 -6.85
C LYS A 156 7.14 -11.56 -7.65
N SER A 157 8.26 -11.76 -6.98
CA SER A 157 9.46 -12.36 -7.53
C SER A 157 10.27 -13.06 -6.43
N ASP A 158 10.87 -14.19 -6.76
CA ASP A 158 11.80 -14.91 -5.89
C ASP A 158 13.28 -14.51 -6.15
N HIS A 159 13.53 -13.52 -7.02
CA HIS A 159 14.85 -13.07 -7.39
C HIS A 159 15.23 -11.82 -6.58
N VAL A 160 16.38 -11.88 -5.89
CA VAL A 160 16.94 -10.77 -5.10
C VAL A 160 17.24 -9.57 -6.00
N GLU A 161 17.73 -9.83 -7.20
CA GLU A 161 18.11 -8.83 -8.19
C GLU A 161 16.95 -7.88 -8.54
N VAL A 162 15.71 -8.39 -8.53
CA VAL A 162 14.51 -7.54 -8.77
C VAL A 162 14.29 -6.58 -7.62
N CYS A 163 14.53 -7.01 -6.38
CA CYS A 163 14.46 -6.11 -5.22
C CYS A 163 15.56 -5.04 -5.29
N ASP A 164 16.77 -5.39 -5.75
CA ASP A 164 17.87 -4.44 -5.97
C ASP A 164 17.53 -3.43 -7.08
N GLU A 165 16.89 -3.86 -8.17
CA GLU A 165 16.43 -2.94 -9.21
C GLU A 165 15.27 -2.03 -8.73
N VAL A 166 14.40 -2.51 -7.83
CA VAL A 166 13.41 -1.65 -7.17
C VAL A 166 14.11 -0.56 -6.33
N ALA A 167 15.12 -0.92 -5.54
CA ALA A 167 15.91 0.05 -4.77
C ALA A 167 16.61 1.08 -5.67
N LYS A 168 17.19 0.62 -6.77
CA LYS A 168 17.82 1.48 -7.78
C LYS A 168 16.82 2.42 -8.46
N SER A 169 15.59 1.96 -8.74
CA SER A 169 14.52 2.79 -9.27
C SER A 169 14.12 3.91 -8.30
N LEU A 170 14.08 3.63 -6.99
CA LEU A 170 13.78 4.62 -5.94
C LEU A 170 14.86 5.72 -5.85
N THR A 171 16.12 5.37 -6.05
CA THR A 171 17.29 6.28 -5.91
C THR A 171 17.78 6.84 -7.23
N SER A 172 17.12 6.50 -8.34
CA SER A 172 17.49 6.96 -9.69
C SER A 172 17.46 8.49 -9.79
N GLN A 173 18.47 9.07 -10.46
CA GLN A 173 18.50 10.49 -10.77
C GLN A 173 17.29 10.94 -11.61
N ARG A 174 16.65 10.01 -12.35
CA ARG A 174 15.41 10.28 -13.07
C ARG A 174 14.24 10.61 -12.15
N ASN A 175 14.29 10.10 -10.90
CA ASN A 175 13.30 10.31 -9.84
C ASN A 175 13.93 11.13 -8.69
N GLY A 176 14.77 12.13 -9.00
CA GLY A 176 15.61 12.83 -8.01
C GLY A 176 14.83 13.52 -6.91
N THR A 177 13.66 14.08 -7.23
CA THR A 177 12.77 14.70 -6.22
C THR A 177 12.15 13.65 -5.32
N LEU A 178 11.75 12.49 -5.85
CA LEU A 178 11.21 11.37 -5.05
C LEU A 178 12.29 10.85 -4.09
N ALA A 179 13.51 10.60 -4.61
CA ALA A 179 14.65 10.12 -3.82
C ALA A 179 14.98 11.06 -2.64
N SER A 180 14.94 12.39 -2.84
CA SER A 180 15.20 13.38 -1.78
C SER A 180 14.11 13.42 -0.70
N ARG A 181 12.94 12.83 -0.95
CA ARG A 181 11.82 12.76 -0.01
C ARG A 181 11.78 11.46 0.79
N LEU A 182 12.62 10.47 0.47
CA LEU A 182 12.74 9.26 1.28
C LEU A 182 13.10 9.62 2.73
N LEU A 183 12.67 8.80 3.67
CA LEU A 183 13.05 8.97 5.06
C LEU A 183 14.56 8.76 5.24
N SER A 184 15.13 9.38 6.30
CA SER A 184 16.54 9.21 6.66
C SER A 184 16.86 7.76 7.07
N SER A 185 18.14 7.46 7.18
CA SER A 185 18.65 6.14 7.61
C SER A 185 18.14 5.69 8.99
N ASP A 186 17.71 6.62 9.84
CA ASP A 186 17.09 6.30 11.13
C ASP A 186 15.79 5.50 11.00
N PHE A 187 15.14 5.58 9.82
CA PHE A 187 13.91 4.85 9.50
C PHE A 187 14.14 3.65 8.59
N SER A 188 15.39 3.29 8.30
CA SER A 188 15.75 2.13 7.48
C SER A 188 15.47 0.80 8.17
N TYR A 189 15.48 -0.28 7.39
CA TYR A 189 15.33 -1.65 7.90
C TYR A 189 14.10 -1.82 8.78
N GLU A 190 12.92 -1.44 8.24
CA GLU A 190 11.66 -1.50 8.97
C GLU A 190 11.72 -0.70 10.29
N TYR A 191 12.27 0.50 10.22
CA TYR A 191 12.45 1.37 11.37
C TYR A 191 13.21 0.68 12.51
N GLN A 192 14.17 -0.19 12.15
CA GLN A 192 15.01 -0.93 13.10
C GLN A 192 14.18 -1.71 14.15
N GLY A 193 13.01 -2.22 13.76
CA GLY A 193 12.10 -2.93 14.66
C GLY A 193 11.31 -2.06 15.62
N GLN A 194 11.41 -0.74 15.52
CA GLN A 194 10.63 0.19 16.35
C GLN A 194 9.19 0.31 15.85
N ASN A 195 8.31 0.77 16.74
CA ASN A 195 6.91 0.93 16.42
C ASN A 195 6.65 2.22 15.61
N PHE A 196 6.59 2.10 14.28
CA PHE A 196 6.32 3.21 13.36
C PHE A 196 4.97 3.91 13.65
N ALA A 197 4.02 3.23 14.29
CA ALA A 197 2.74 3.81 14.71
C ALA A 197 2.88 5.00 15.67
N LYS A 198 4.00 5.10 16.38
CA LYS A 198 4.30 6.18 17.33
C LYS A 198 4.90 7.43 16.67
N VAL A 199 5.30 7.35 15.41
CA VAL A 199 5.92 8.50 14.70
C VAL A 199 4.87 9.61 14.53
N PRO A 200 5.19 10.86 14.96
CA PRO A 200 4.29 11.99 14.75
C PRO A 200 4.04 12.25 13.28
N LEU A 201 2.77 12.47 12.89
CA LEU A 201 2.41 12.68 11.48
C LEU A 201 3.18 13.86 10.86
N LYS A 202 3.42 14.91 11.63
CA LYS A 202 4.21 16.09 11.21
C LYS A 202 5.62 15.73 10.74
N THR A 203 6.27 14.76 11.37
CA THR A 203 7.62 14.29 11.00
C THR A 203 7.64 13.67 9.60
N LEU A 204 6.51 13.12 9.17
CA LEU A 204 6.36 12.44 7.89
C LEU A 204 5.90 13.37 6.76
N CYS A 205 5.52 14.63 7.06
CA CYS A 205 5.06 15.58 6.05
C CYS A 205 6.10 15.77 4.93
N GLN A 206 5.64 15.74 3.67
CA GLN A 206 6.44 15.82 2.45
C GLN A 206 7.45 14.67 2.27
N LYS A 207 7.34 13.61 3.06
CA LYS A 207 8.19 12.43 2.97
C LYS A 207 7.50 11.30 2.23
N VAL A 208 8.31 10.43 1.63
CA VAL A 208 7.92 9.16 1.03
C VAL A 208 8.28 8.04 1.98
N ILE A 209 7.28 7.27 2.37
CA ILE A 209 7.41 6.12 3.28
C ILE A 209 7.27 4.86 2.43
N ILE A 210 8.29 4.02 2.45
CA ILE A 210 8.30 2.76 1.71
C ILE A 210 7.73 1.66 2.60
N MET A 211 6.65 1.06 2.13
CA MET A 211 6.07 -0.14 2.69
C MET A 211 6.35 -1.31 1.74
N ALA A 212 6.57 -2.49 2.28
CA ALA A 212 6.78 -3.68 1.48
C ALA A 212 5.94 -4.85 1.99
N SER A 213 5.52 -5.75 1.08
CA SER A 213 4.91 -7.02 1.48
C SER A 213 5.96 -7.94 2.10
N GLU A 214 5.49 -8.94 2.85
CA GLU A 214 6.37 -10.00 3.34
C GLU A 214 6.99 -10.74 2.15
N ASN A 215 8.30 -10.56 1.95
CA ASN A 215 9.10 -11.24 0.95
C ASN A 215 10.53 -11.43 1.49
N LYS A 216 10.94 -12.68 1.65
CA LYS A 216 12.26 -13.04 2.20
C LYS A 216 13.42 -12.43 1.40
N ARG A 217 13.25 -12.19 0.09
CA ARG A 217 14.29 -11.60 -0.75
C ARG A 217 14.56 -10.14 -0.45
N ILE A 218 13.60 -9.43 0.14
CA ILE A 218 13.79 -8.03 0.52
C ILE A 218 14.92 -7.90 1.56
N SER A 219 14.94 -8.74 2.58
CA SER A 219 15.95 -8.70 3.63
C SER A 219 17.36 -9.02 3.14
N GLU A 220 17.49 -9.72 1.99
CA GLU A 220 18.75 -10.08 1.35
C GLU A 220 19.22 -9.03 0.32
N SER A 221 18.42 -7.99 0.06
CA SER A 221 18.61 -7.00 -1.01
C SER A 221 18.90 -5.60 -0.49
N LYS A 222 19.35 -4.72 -1.39
CA LYS A 222 19.51 -3.28 -1.11
C LYS A 222 18.18 -2.58 -0.78
N LEU A 223 17.04 -3.16 -1.18
CA LEU A 223 15.74 -2.59 -0.88
C LEU A 223 15.46 -2.54 0.62
N ALA A 224 15.99 -3.47 1.41
CA ALA A 224 15.83 -3.49 2.87
C ALA A 224 16.21 -2.15 3.53
N GLU A 225 17.22 -1.46 2.99
CA GLU A 225 17.66 -0.16 3.49
C GLU A 225 16.56 0.92 3.38
N PHE A 226 15.69 0.81 2.39
CA PHE A 226 14.63 1.80 2.13
C PHE A 226 13.28 1.45 2.73
N VAL A 227 13.07 0.18 3.13
CA VAL A 227 11.81 -0.26 3.72
C VAL A 227 11.67 0.28 5.13
N ASN A 228 10.60 1.06 5.36
CA ASN A 228 10.27 1.66 6.64
C ASN A 228 9.23 0.85 7.41
N LEU A 229 8.37 0.09 6.70
CA LEU A 229 7.25 -0.63 7.28
C LEU A 229 6.96 -1.91 6.48
N ALA A 230 6.94 -3.06 7.15
CA ALA A 230 6.55 -4.35 6.58
C ALA A 230 5.66 -5.13 7.54
N PRO A 231 4.88 -6.11 7.07
CA PRO A 231 4.07 -6.98 7.92
C PRO A 231 4.91 -7.60 9.04
N SER A 232 4.48 -7.37 10.27
CA SER A 232 5.20 -7.73 11.49
C SER A 232 4.23 -7.73 12.67
N PRO A 233 4.65 -8.10 13.89
CA PRO A 233 3.84 -7.89 15.09
C PRO A 233 3.40 -6.44 15.31
N LEU A 234 4.05 -5.45 14.64
CA LEU A 234 3.74 -4.03 14.74
C LEU A 234 2.92 -3.47 13.57
N PHE A 235 2.77 -4.24 12.49
CA PHE A 235 1.96 -3.87 11.33
C PHE A 235 1.26 -5.10 10.74
N ARG A 236 -0.07 -5.13 10.82
CA ARG A 236 -0.91 -6.22 10.27
C ARG A 236 -1.49 -5.81 8.92
N VAL A 237 -1.41 -6.71 7.94
CA VAL A 237 -2.12 -6.59 6.65
C VAL A 237 -3.17 -7.69 6.58
N ILE A 238 -4.45 -7.31 6.42
CA ILE A 238 -5.60 -8.19 6.55
C ILE A 238 -6.42 -8.12 5.26
N PRO A 239 -6.50 -9.19 4.46
CA PRO A 239 -7.46 -9.26 3.37
C PRO A 239 -8.90 -9.20 3.91
N PHE A 240 -9.77 -8.42 3.26
CA PHE A 240 -11.13 -8.21 3.77
C PHE A 240 -11.93 -9.51 3.96
N ASN A 241 -11.74 -10.48 3.05
CA ASN A 241 -12.41 -11.78 3.16
C ASN A 241 -11.98 -12.62 4.37
N SER A 242 -10.83 -12.31 4.98
CA SER A 242 -10.36 -12.96 6.20
C SER A 242 -10.73 -12.19 7.48
N LEU A 243 -11.35 -11.00 7.34
CA LEU A 243 -11.68 -10.15 8.49
C LEU A 243 -12.65 -10.84 9.45
N ALA A 244 -13.63 -11.59 8.94
CA ALA A 244 -14.61 -12.31 9.75
C ALA A 244 -14.00 -13.42 10.60
N SER A 245 -12.81 -13.92 10.27
CA SER A 245 -12.07 -14.94 11.04
C SER A 245 -11.13 -14.34 12.08
N GLN A 246 -11.01 -12.99 12.15
CA GLN A 246 -10.19 -12.31 13.15
C GLN A 246 -10.96 -12.16 14.47
N ASP A 247 -10.22 -12.13 15.58
CA ASP A 247 -10.76 -11.58 16.82
C ASP A 247 -10.85 -10.06 16.69
N LEU A 248 -12.08 -9.57 16.54
CA LEU A 248 -12.35 -8.15 16.33
C LEU A 248 -12.04 -7.31 17.57
N THR A 249 -12.12 -7.89 18.77
CA THR A 249 -11.76 -7.21 20.02
C THR A 249 -10.25 -7.03 20.11
N ASP A 250 -9.48 -8.11 19.83
CA ASP A 250 -8.01 -8.00 19.72
C ASP A 250 -7.58 -7.01 18.64
N LEU A 251 -8.22 -7.07 17.47
CA LEU A 251 -7.88 -6.15 16.39
C LEU A 251 -8.15 -4.69 16.76
N THR A 252 -9.27 -4.41 17.44
CA THR A 252 -9.58 -3.05 17.91
C THR A 252 -8.58 -2.56 18.97
N ALA A 253 -8.19 -3.42 19.89
CA ALA A 253 -7.13 -3.10 20.87
C ALA A 253 -5.77 -2.89 20.18
N TYR A 254 -5.46 -3.74 19.20
CA TYR A 254 -4.22 -3.65 18.41
C TYR A 254 -4.10 -2.31 17.67
N THR A 255 -5.15 -1.87 16.96
CA THR A 255 -5.12 -0.65 16.14
C THR A 255 -5.02 0.63 16.96
N LYS A 256 -5.28 0.60 18.27
CA LYS A 256 -5.04 1.72 19.19
C LYS A 256 -3.54 2.02 19.39
N THR A 257 -2.70 1.02 19.23
CA THR A 257 -1.26 1.13 19.55
C THR A 257 -0.35 0.81 18.37
N ARG A 258 -0.86 0.15 17.34
CA ARG A 258 -0.10 -0.35 16.18
C ARG A 258 -0.82 -0.03 14.89
N LEU A 259 -0.17 -0.29 13.76
CA LEU A 259 -0.74 -0.05 12.44
C LEU A 259 -1.40 -1.30 11.88
N ALA A 260 -2.49 -1.09 11.13
CA ALA A 260 -3.13 -2.14 10.36
C ALA A 260 -3.60 -1.61 9.00
N MET A 261 -3.66 -2.50 8.03
CA MET A 261 -4.17 -2.25 6.69
C MET A 261 -5.17 -3.34 6.32
N ILE A 262 -6.34 -2.94 5.80
CA ILE A 262 -7.27 -3.86 5.14
C ILE A 262 -7.13 -3.70 3.64
N THR A 263 -7.10 -4.83 2.93
CA THR A 263 -6.98 -4.88 1.46
C THR A 263 -8.20 -5.52 0.82
N PRO A 264 -8.60 -5.10 -0.39
CA PRO A 264 -9.62 -5.81 -1.16
C PRO A 264 -9.20 -7.25 -1.47
N PHE A 265 -10.17 -8.13 -1.59
CA PHE A 265 -9.94 -9.50 -2.04
C PHE A 265 -9.89 -9.62 -3.57
N ASN A 266 -10.68 -8.81 -4.27
CA ASN A 266 -10.78 -8.76 -5.73
C ASN A 266 -10.85 -7.30 -6.21
N SER A 267 -11.23 -7.07 -7.46
CA SER A 267 -11.38 -5.72 -8.04
C SER A 267 -12.62 -4.95 -7.59
N ASP A 268 -13.49 -5.53 -6.77
CA ASP A 268 -14.63 -4.83 -6.16
C ASP A 268 -14.22 -4.21 -4.82
N ASN A 269 -14.94 -3.19 -4.38
CA ASN A 269 -14.68 -2.57 -3.08
C ASN A 269 -15.51 -3.22 -1.98
N TYR A 270 -14.90 -3.35 -0.81
CA TYR A 270 -15.57 -3.72 0.43
C TYR A 270 -16.10 -2.46 1.16
N THR A 271 -16.94 -2.66 2.16
CA THR A 271 -17.39 -1.54 3.01
C THR A 271 -16.26 -1.06 3.94
N SER A 272 -15.75 0.15 3.72
CA SER A 272 -14.72 0.76 4.57
C SER A 272 -15.17 1.00 6.01
N ALA A 273 -16.49 1.04 6.25
CA ALA A 273 -17.05 1.18 7.60
C ALA A 273 -16.54 0.11 8.56
N SER A 274 -16.33 -1.13 8.09
CA SER A 274 -15.75 -2.20 8.92
C SER A 274 -14.36 -1.84 9.44
N GLY A 275 -13.48 -1.36 8.57
CA GLY A 275 -12.13 -0.96 8.98
C GLY A 275 -12.11 0.27 9.88
N VAL A 276 -12.99 1.25 9.61
CA VAL A 276 -13.13 2.45 10.46
C VAL A 276 -13.62 2.07 11.86
N THR A 277 -14.62 1.19 11.96
CA THR A 277 -15.13 0.69 13.24
C THR A 277 -14.06 -0.05 14.05
N LEU A 278 -13.12 -0.70 13.38
CA LEU A 278 -12.00 -1.42 14.02
C LEU A 278 -10.76 -0.53 14.21
N GLY A 279 -10.84 0.74 13.86
CA GLY A 279 -9.72 1.69 13.98
C GLY A 279 -8.55 1.40 13.04
N VAL A 280 -8.76 0.68 11.93
CA VAL A 280 -7.70 0.36 10.95
C VAL A 280 -7.31 1.61 10.18
N GLN A 281 -6.03 1.97 10.21
CA GLN A 281 -5.50 3.19 9.62
C GLN A 281 -5.61 3.22 8.10
N PHE A 282 -5.25 2.13 7.44
CA PHE A 282 -5.20 2.03 5.99
C PHE A 282 -6.32 1.12 5.48
N ASN A 283 -7.42 1.72 5.05
CA ASN A 283 -8.49 0.99 4.34
C ASN A 283 -8.25 1.16 2.85
N ALA A 284 -7.51 0.24 2.23
CA ALA A 284 -7.14 0.34 0.83
C ALA A 284 -8.33 -0.01 -0.08
N MET A 285 -8.64 0.86 -1.05
CA MET A 285 -9.79 0.76 -1.94
C MET A 285 -9.36 0.73 -3.41
N ASN A 286 -10.18 0.08 -4.24
CA ASN A 286 -10.02 0.01 -5.69
C ASN A 286 -10.58 1.28 -6.35
N PHE A 287 -9.74 2.27 -6.62
CA PHE A 287 -10.18 3.56 -7.16
C PHE A 287 -10.67 3.50 -8.60
N GLN A 288 -10.33 2.43 -9.34
CA GLN A 288 -10.87 2.18 -10.68
C GLN A 288 -12.33 1.68 -10.67
N THR A 289 -12.85 1.22 -9.52
CA THR A 289 -14.21 0.69 -9.37
C THR A 289 -15.07 1.71 -8.63
N ASN A 290 -15.79 2.55 -9.39
CA ASN A 290 -16.66 3.60 -8.81
C ASN A 290 -18.00 3.03 -8.35
N ASP A 291 -17.98 2.24 -7.30
CA ASP A 291 -19.16 1.66 -6.66
C ASP A 291 -19.61 2.46 -5.42
N LYS A 292 -20.71 2.04 -4.80
CA LYS A 292 -21.26 2.66 -3.60
C LYS A 292 -20.27 2.65 -2.42
N ASN A 293 -19.42 1.63 -2.34
CA ASN A 293 -18.44 1.50 -1.27
C ASN A 293 -17.31 2.53 -1.43
N LEU A 294 -16.81 2.76 -2.66
CA LEU A 294 -15.84 3.82 -2.92
C LEU A 294 -16.43 5.21 -2.70
N GLN A 295 -17.69 5.42 -3.11
CA GLN A 295 -18.38 6.70 -2.90
C GLN A 295 -18.50 7.01 -1.39
N ALA A 296 -18.98 6.05 -0.60
CA ALA A 296 -19.07 6.18 0.85
C ALA A 296 -17.70 6.40 1.50
N TYR A 297 -16.66 5.71 1.03
CA TYR A 297 -15.29 5.90 1.47
C TYR A 297 -14.79 7.33 1.20
N ASN A 298 -14.99 7.86 0.00
CA ASN A 298 -14.60 9.22 -0.33
C ASN A 298 -15.36 10.26 0.51
N GLU A 299 -16.65 10.06 0.73
CA GLU A 299 -17.46 10.94 1.58
C GLU A 299 -16.95 11.00 3.02
N GLN A 300 -16.39 9.94 3.57
CA GLN A 300 -15.83 9.95 4.93
C GLN A 300 -14.70 10.99 5.04
N PHE A 301 -13.81 11.08 4.05
CA PHE A 301 -12.72 12.06 4.05
C PHE A 301 -13.23 13.50 3.86
N VAL A 302 -14.22 13.67 2.99
CA VAL A 302 -14.86 14.99 2.81
C VAL A 302 -15.51 15.47 4.10
N LYS A 303 -16.30 14.63 4.77
CA LYS A 303 -17.01 14.95 6.03
C LYS A 303 -16.05 15.24 7.19
N ASN A 304 -14.86 14.65 7.17
CA ASN A 304 -13.83 14.81 8.20
C ASN A 304 -12.77 15.86 7.83
N GLY A 305 -13.19 16.98 7.23
CA GLY A 305 -12.34 18.14 6.97
C GLY A 305 -11.73 18.16 5.57
N ASN A 306 -12.20 17.33 4.64
CA ASN A 306 -11.74 17.26 3.25
C ASN A 306 -10.22 17.08 3.11
N ARG A 307 -9.63 16.19 3.92
CA ARG A 307 -8.19 15.90 4.00
C ARG A 307 -7.93 14.40 3.82
N ALA A 308 -6.73 14.04 3.40
CA ALA A 308 -6.33 12.63 3.24
C ALA A 308 -6.04 11.91 4.57
N PHE A 309 -5.87 12.68 5.63
CA PHE A 309 -5.67 12.21 7.00
C PHE A 309 -6.72 12.83 7.90
N TYR A 310 -7.46 12.01 8.64
CA TYR A 310 -8.36 12.52 9.66
C TYR A 310 -8.25 11.71 10.95
N LEU A 311 -8.49 12.35 12.08
CA LEU A 311 -8.36 11.74 13.40
C LEU A 311 -9.41 10.67 13.65
N LYS A 312 -9.01 9.64 14.35
CA LYS A 312 -9.93 8.65 14.93
C LYS A 312 -10.78 9.30 16.00
N SER A 313 -12.05 8.85 16.11
CA SER A 313 -12.94 9.25 17.20
C SER A 313 -12.50 8.65 18.55
N GLU A 314 -12.98 9.21 19.65
CA GLU A 314 -12.62 8.80 21.02
C GLU A 314 -12.64 7.29 21.31
N PRO A 315 -13.64 6.48 20.83
CA PRO A 315 -13.61 5.04 21.10
C PRO A 315 -12.40 4.31 20.54
N TYR A 316 -11.76 4.89 19.51
CA TYR A 316 -10.60 4.34 18.81
C TYR A 316 -9.32 5.12 19.10
N ALA A 317 -9.41 6.13 19.97
CA ALA A 317 -8.24 6.85 20.45
C ALA A 317 -7.29 5.89 21.18
N PRO A 318 -5.97 6.09 21.06
CA PRO A 318 -5.01 5.25 21.76
C PRO A 318 -5.22 5.37 23.26
N THR A 319 -5.28 4.24 23.94
CA THR A 319 -5.16 4.23 25.39
C THR A 319 -3.68 4.40 25.70
N GLU A 320 -3.30 5.51 26.34
CA GLU A 320 -1.96 5.64 26.88
C GLU A 320 -1.83 4.58 27.99
N ILE A 321 -1.04 3.56 27.71
CA ILE A 321 -0.58 2.63 28.75
C ILE A 321 0.59 3.36 29.40
N PRO A 322 0.48 3.80 30.67
CA PRO A 322 1.61 4.39 31.36
C PRO A 322 2.81 3.44 31.28
N ASP A 323 3.98 3.97 31.01
CA ASP A 323 5.19 3.16 31.09
C ASP A 323 5.21 2.46 32.44
N ALA A 324 5.45 1.13 32.40
CA ALA A 324 5.54 0.37 33.63
C ALA A 324 6.57 1.07 34.54
N LYS A 325 6.15 1.41 35.74
CA LYS A 325 7.09 1.96 36.70
C LYS A 325 8.30 1.02 36.80
N PRO A 326 9.53 1.52 36.76
CA PRO A 326 10.69 0.67 36.93
C PRO A 326 10.50 -0.12 38.21
N LEU A 327 10.73 -1.43 38.09
CA LEU A 327 10.66 -2.32 39.25
C LEU A 327 11.55 -1.74 40.36
N PRO A 328 11.12 -1.79 41.63
CA PRO A 328 11.97 -1.43 42.75
C PRO A 328 13.33 -2.12 42.61
N LYS A 329 14.41 -1.46 43.06
CA LYS A 329 15.76 -2.01 42.92
C LYS A 329 15.88 -3.41 43.51
N ASP A 330 15.09 -3.73 44.51
CA ASP A 330 15.03 -5.05 45.19
C ASP A 330 14.29 -6.11 44.38
N SER A 331 13.62 -5.75 43.30
CA SER A 331 12.93 -6.65 42.35
C SER A 331 13.70 -6.85 41.05
N THR A 332 14.87 -6.27 40.89
CA THR A 332 15.76 -6.55 39.76
C THR A 332 16.33 -7.94 39.94
N PHE A 333 16.34 -8.77 38.87
CA PHE A 333 17.07 -10.04 38.84
C PHE A 333 18.59 -9.76 38.84
N GLY A 334 19.07 -9.10 39.90
CA GLY A 334 20.49 -9.04 40.21
C GLY A 334 20.98 -10.41 40.60
N THR A 335 22.21 -10.71 40.27
CA THR A 335 22.87 -11.95 40.69
C THR A 335 22.61 -12.20 42.16
N THR A 336 21.83 -13.23 42.47
CA THR A 336 21.59 -13.61 43.87
C THR A 336 22.61 -14.65 44.26
N VAL A 337 23.42 -14.33 45.27
CA VAL A 337 24.40 -15.28 45.82
C VAL A 337 23.68 -16.22 46.79
N TYR A 338 23.65 -17.48 46.43
CA TYR A 338 23.21 -18.53 47.35
C TYR A 338 24.42 -19.16 47.98
N GLU A 339 24.54 -19.03 49.31
CA GLU A 339 25.66 -19.56 50.09
C GLU A 339 25.12 -20.41 51.22
N ASN A 340 25.61 -21.61 51.32
CA ASN A 340 25.43 -22.46 52.50
C ASN A 340 26.76 -23.14 52.87
N LYS A 341 26.76 -23.91 53.96
CA LYS A 341 27.96 -24.56 54.49
C LYS A 341 28.74 -25.39 53.47
N TYR A 342 28.12 -25.83 52.38
CA TYR A 342 28.70 -26.76 51.42
C TYR A 342 28.72 -26.23 49.99
N LEU A 343 27.98 -25.16 49.67
CA LEU A 343 27.82 -24.67 48.29
C LEU A 343 27.60 -23.17 48.26
N SER A 344 28.33 -22.49 47.37
CA SER A 344 28.10 -21.09 47.02
C SER A 344 28.00 -20.98 45.51
N PHE A 345 26.93 -20.32 44.97
CA PHE A 345 26.79 -20.05 43.54
C PHE A 345 25.93 -18.81 43.33
N ASN A 346 26.17 -18.17 42.18
CA ASN A 346 25.45 -16.99 41.71
C ASN A 346 24.37 -17.42 40.70
N LEU A 347 23.13 -16.97 40.88
CA LEU A 347 22.05 -17.09 39.91
C LEU A 347 21.72 -15.73 39.33
#